data_e8316534ff97e93882915358192d3708
#
_entry.id   e8316534ff97e93882915358192d3708
#
_cell.length_a   1.000
_cell.length_b   1.000
_cell.length_c   1.000
_cell.angle_alpha   90.00
_cell.angle_beta   90.00
_cell.angle_gamma   90.00
#
_symmetry.space_group_name_H-M   'P 1'
#
loop_
_entity.id
_entity.type
_entity.pdbx_description
1 polymer ?
#
loop_
_entity_poly.entity_id
_entity_poly.type
_entity_poly.pdbx_seq_one_letter_code
_entity_poly.pdbx_strand_id
1 'polypeptide(L)'
;IVNNDPVPAHYKFLPGIDKLSTDLAKKVDFDAALILDCPTLKRVGRVSDMIGKGKTIINIDHHISSEKFGDVNWVDPNASSAGEMVYKIYKEMGVRLTKETALALYIAILTDTGSFNYDNTSSVTHEIAGELLGYGLEPALVSESVYERRSIEDINLLGLVLSTIRVNKEGTVAHLEVTKDMLDKTGADIAKSEGIINFARSI
;
A
#
# COMPACT_ATOMS: atom_id res chain seq x y z
N ILE A 1 -10.75 -8.06 9.95
CA ILE A 1 -9.43 -7.57 9.51
C ILE A 1 -8.86 -6.71 10.62
N VAL A 2 -7.56 -6.84 10.91
CA VAL A 2 -6.89 -6.10 11.98
C VAL A 2 -5.59 -5.51 11.46
N ASN A 3 -5.33 -4.25 11.79
CA ASN A 3 -4.05 -3.58 11.53
C ASN A 3 -3.52 -2.96 12.83
N ASN A 4 -2.19 -2.75 12.90
CA ASN A 4 -1.56 -2.03 14.01
C ASN A 4 -1.95 -0.54 14.00
N ASP A 5 -1.96 0.05 12.83
CA ASP A 5 -2.17 1.49 12.63
C ASP A 5 -3.51 1.77 11.91
N PRO A 6 -4.09 2.95 12.12
CA PRO A 6 -5.32 3.34 11.46
C PRO A 6 -5.11 3.49 9.94
N VAL A 7 -6.20 3.30 9.20
CA VAL A 7 -6.20 3.51 7.75
C VAL A 7 -5.88 4.97 7.43
N PRO A 8 -4.90 5.23 6.56
CA PRO A 8 -4.60 6.57 6.08
C PRO A 8 -5.84 7.28 5.52
N ALA A 9 -5.92 8.59 5.72
CA ALA A 9 -7.13 9.36 5.40
C ALA A 9 -7.55 9.24 3.92
N HIS A 10 -6.60 9.15 3.01
CA HIS A 10 -6.84 9.06 1.57
C HIS A 10 -7.37 7.69 1.11
N TYR A 11 -7.36 6.66 1.97
CA TYR A 11 -7.99 5.36 1.69
C TYR A 11 -9.35 5.19 2.38
N LYS A 12 -9.81 6.14 3.19
CA LYS A 12 -11.08 6.03 3.94
C LYS A 12 -12.33 5.96 3.05
N PHE A 13 -12.19 6.28 1.77
CA PHE A 13 -13.29 6.15 0.81
C PHE A 13 -13.53 4.72 0.34
N LEU A 14 -12.60 3.79 0.63
CA LEU A 14 -12.71 2.40 0.20
C LEU A 14 -13.86 1.69 0.91
N PRO A 15 -14.68 0.93 0.17
CA PRO A 15 -15.71 0.10 0.77
C PRO A 15 -15.12 -0.94 1.74
N GLY A 16 -15.78 -1.17 2.87
CA GLY A 16 -15.36 -2.16 3.86
C GLY A 16 -14.27 -1.71 4.83
N ILE A 17 -13.83 -0.46 4.77
CA ILE A 17 -12.87 0.12 5.72
C ILE A 17 -13.38 0.05 7.17
N ASP A 18 -14.70 0.16 7.36
CA ASP A 18 -15.37 -0.01 8.64
C ASP A 18 -15.16 -1.39 9.30
N LYS A 19 -14.81 -2.40 8.51
CA LYS A 19 -14.49 -3.75 8.98
C LYS A 19 -13.04 -3.92 9.44
N LEU A 20 -12.20 -2.92 9.20
CA LEU A 20 -10.81 -2.91 9.64
C LEU A 20 -10.73 -2.33 11.05
N SER A 21 -10.17 -3.11 11.97
CA SER A 21 -10.03 -2.74 13.38
C SER A 21 -8.57 -2.47 13.73
N THR A 22 -8.36 -1.47 14.57
CA THR A 22 -7.09 -1.25 15.28
C THR A 22 -7.20 -1.61 16.77
N ASP A 23 -8.36 -2.12 17.18
CA ASP A 23 -8.57 -2.59 18.56
C ASP A 23 -7.94 -3.98 18.75
N LEU A 24 -6.75 -4.00 19.29
CA LEU A 24 -5.97 -5.21 19.56
C LEU A 24 -6.39 -5.90 20.87
N ALA A 25 -7.23 -5.27 21.69
CA ALA A 25 -7.74 -5.88 22.93
C ALA A 25 -8.87 -6.88 22.67
N LYS A 26 -9.50 -6.79 21.51
CA LYS A 26 -10.60 -7.68 21.12
C LYS A 26 -10.08 -9.09 20.88
N LYS A 27 -10.48 -10.03 21.75
CA LYS A 27 -10.22 -11.45 21.52
C LYS A 27 -11.07 -11.94 20.36
N VAL A 28 -10.41 -12.46 19.34
CA VAL A 28 -11.04 -13.09 18.17
C VAL A 28 -10.55 -14.53 18.15
N ASP A 29 -11.45 -15.48 18.05
CA ASP A 29 -11.09 -16.87 17.79
C ASP A 29 -11.00 -17.09 16.26
N PHE A 30 -9.91 -17.72 15.82
CA PHE A 30 -9.65 -17.99 14.41
C PHE A 30 -8.73 -19.21 14.28
N ASP A 31 -8.82 -19.89 13.15
CA ASP A 31 -8.00 -21.10 12.87
C ASP A 31 -6.66 -20.72 12.25
N ALA A 32 -6.64 -19.69 11.39
CA ALA A 32 -5.45 -19.24 10.69
C ALA A 32 -5.38 -17.71 10.61
N ALA A 33 -4.17 -17.18 10.62
CA ALA A 33 -3.85 -15.79 10.36
C ALA A 33 -3.34 -15.65 8.93
N LEU A 34 -4.09 -14.93 8.08
CA LEU A 34 -3.65 -14.57 6.73
C LEU A 34 -2.98 -13.20 6.81
N ILE A 35 -1.70 -13.16 6.49
CA ILE A 35 -0.87 -11.96 6.47
C ILE A 35 -0.56 -11.61 5.02
N LEU A 36 -0.85 -10.37 4.64
CA LEU A 36 -0.66 -9.87 3.29
C LEU A 36 0.38 -8.76 3.28
N ASP A 37 1.24 -8.75 2.27
CA ASP A 37 2.16 -7.66 1.98
C ASP A 37 3.14 -7.34 3.12
N CYS A 38 3.63 -8.37 3.77
CA CYS A 38 4.57 -8.26 4.87
C CYS A 38 5.79 -9.14 4.65
N PRO A 39 6.99 -8.56 4.40
CA PRO A 39 8.21 -9.34 4.22
C PRO A 39 8.70 -9.98 5.53
N THR A 40 8.33 -9.45 6.69
CA THR A 40 8.68 -9.99 8.00
C THR A 40 7.49 -9.93 8.96
N LEU A 41 7.40 -10.88 9.89
CA LEU A 41 6.33 -10.87 10.90
C LEU A 41 6.35 -9.58 11.76
N LYS A 42 7.51 -8.97 11.94
CA LYS A 42 7.64 -7.70 12.69
C LYS A 42 6.84 -6.54 12.06
N ARG A 43 6.62 -6.58 10.74
CA ARG A 43 5.89 -5.52 10.02
C ARG A 43 4.41 -5.44 10.41
N VAL A 44 3.81 -6.54 10.91
CA VAL A 44 2.44 -6.48 11.41
C VAL A 44 2.32 -5.80 12.79
N GLY A 45 3.45 -5.38 13.37
CA GLY A 45 3.48 -4.70 14.66
C GLY A 45 2.87 -5.53 15.78
N ARG A 46 2.13 -4.89 16.67
CA ARG A 46 1.48 -5.53 17.83
C ARG A 46 0.37 -6.52 17.46
N VAL A 47 -0.07 -6.56 16.20
CA VAL A 47 -1.01 -7.58 15.71
C VAL A 47 -0.43 -8.99 15.87
N SER A 48 0.91 -9.12 15.79
CA SER A 48 1.59 -10.41 16.05
C SER A 48 1.25 -11.01 17.42
N ASP A 49 1.00 -10.17 18.43
CA ASP A 49 0.66 -10.63 19.79
C ASP A 49 -0.72 -11.30 19.85
N MET A 50 -1.58 -11.03 18.88
CA MET A 50 -2.91 -11.67 18.74
C MET A 50 -2.80 -13.07 18.13
N ILE A 51 -1.70 -13.39 17.46
CA ILE A 51 -1.48 -14.70 16.84
C ILE A 51 -0.97 -15.65 17.94
N GLY A 52 -1.90 -16.36 18.57
CA GLY A 52 -1.57 -17.32 19.63
C GLY A 52 -0.69 -18.47 19.12
N LYS A 53 0.02 -19.12 20.04
CA LYS A 53 0.81 -20.33 19.74
C LYS A 53 -0.10 -21.41 19.14
N GLY A 54 0.36 -22.03 18.05
CA GLY A 54 -0.34 -23.14 17.38
C GLY A 54 -1.41 -22.68 16.36
N LYS A 55 -1.53 -21.39 16.09
CA LYS A 55 -2.34 -20.90 14.96
C LYS A 55 -1.52 -20.95 13.67
N THR A 56 -2.13 -21.42 12.61
CA THR A 56 -1.50 -21.46 11.29
C THR A 56 -1.31 -20.04 10.75
N ILE A 57 -0.10 -19.73 10.29
CA ILE A 57 0.22 -18.45 9.64
C ILE A 57 0.37 -18.68 8.13
N ILE A 58 -0.42 -17.97 7.35
CA ILE A 58 -0.33 -17.94 5.89
C ILE A 58 0.21 -16.57 5.48
N ASN A 59 1.36 -16.55 4.80
CA ASN A 59 1.95 -15.32 4.29
C ASN A 59 1.83 -15.25 2.76
N ILE A 60 1.26 -14.15 2.25
CA ILE A 60 1.19 -13.82 0.82
C ILE A 60 1.91 -12.49 0.63
N ASP A 61 3.02 -12.51 -0.11
CA ASP A 61 3.93 -11.38 -0.19
C ASP A 61 4.65 -11.34 -1.54
N HIS A 62 5.00 -10.15 -2.01
CA HIS A 62 5.74 -9.98 -3.25
C HIS A 62 7.14 -9.36 -3.04
N HIS A 63 7.53 -9.07 -1.81
CA HIS A 63 8.83 -8.49 -1.54
C HIS A 63 9.97 -9.50 -1.75
N ILE A 64 11.03 -9.06 -2.44
CA ILE A 64 12.27 -9.86 -2.62
C ILE A 64 12.90 -10.22 -1.27
N SER A 65 12.73 -9.34 -0.27
CA SER A 65 13.28 -9.51 1.08
C SER A 65 12.41 -10.35 2.02
N SER A 66 11.40 -11.05 1.50
CA SER A 66 10.49 -11.84 2.35
C SER A 66 11.21 -12.97 3.09
N GLU A 67 11.05 -12.99 4.42
CA GLU A 67 11.64 -14.00 5.31
C GLU A 67 10.89 -15.35 5.28
N LYS A 68 9.74 -15.42 4.59
CA LYS A 68 8.88 -16.61 4.51
C LYS A 68 8.56 -17.18 5.90
N PHE A 69 8.10 -16.32 6.79
CA PHE A 69 7.89 -16.60 8.22
C PHE A 69 6.60 -17.40 8.54
N GLY A 70 5.74 -17.59 7.55
CA GLY A 70 4.50 -18.35 7.70
C GLY A 70 4.70 -19.87 7.67
N ASP A 71 3.74 -20.62 8.18
CA ASP A 71 3.65 -22.07 7.97
C ASP A 71 3.37 -22.39 6.49
N VAL A 72 2.59 -21.54 5.83
CA VAL A 72 2.38 -21.52 4.38
C VAL A 72 2.84 -20.19 3.84
N ASN A 73 3.68 -20.21 2.82
CA ASN A 73 4.21 -18.99 2.21
C ASN A 73 4.01 -19.03 0.69
N TRP A 74 3.31 -18.03 0.16
CA TRP A 74 3.31 -17.73 -1.25
C TRP A 74 3.99 -16.40 -1.46
N VAL A 75 5.25 -16.44 -1.91
CA VAL A 75 6.09 -15.27 -2.16
C VAL A 75 6.44 -15.24 -3.63
N ASP A 76 5.99 -14.20 -4.34
CA ASP A 76 6.24 -14.01 -5.77
C ASP A 76 6.80 -12.60 -6.04
N PRO A 77 8.14 -12.46 -6.10
CA PRO A 77 8.79 -11.18 -6.38
C PRO A 77 8.52 -10.62 -7.79
N ASN A 78 7.92 -11.41 -8.69
CA ASN A 78 7.55 -10.95 -10.03
C ASN A 78 6.12 -10.37 -10.07
N ALA A 79 5.33 -10.58 -9.02
CA ALA A 79 4.03 -9.94 -8.91
C ALA A 79 4.19 -8.44 -8.62
N SER A 80 3.39 -7.62 -9.27
CA SER A 80 3.44 -6.16 -9.12
C SER A 80 3.05 -5.68 -7.72
N SER A 81 2.23 -6.48 -7.03
CA SER A 81 1.69 -6.16 -5.70
C SER A 81 1.07 -7.39 -5.05
N ALA A 82 0.88 -7.34 -3.74
CA ALA A 82 0.03 -8.33 -3.05
C ALA A 82 -1.42 -8.33 -3.60
N GLY A 83 -1.90 -7.19 -4.11
CA GLY A 83 -3.19 -7.08 -4.80
C GLY A 83 -3.30 -7.95 -6.06
N GLU A 84 -2.25 -8.00 -6.87
CA GLU A 84 -2.16 -8.91 -8.03
C GLU A 84 -2.24 -10.38 -7.58
N MET A 85 -1.54 -10.74 -6.52
CA MET A 85 -1.56 -12.11 -5.99
C MET A 85 -2.95 -12.49 -5.47
N VAL A 86 -3.61 -11.61 -4.73
CA VAL A 86 -4.99 -11.83 -4.27
C VAL A 86 -5.96 -11.96 -5.45
N TYR A 87 -5.80 -11.16 -6.50
CA TYR A 87 -6.58 -11.33 -7.74
C TYR A 87 -6.43 -12.73 -8.32
N LYS A 88 -5.19 -13.26 -8.42
CA LYS A 88 -4.91 -14.62 -8.91
C LYS A 88 -5.62 -15.68 -8.06
N ILE A 89 -5.69 -15.51 -6.72
CA ILE A 89 -6.46 -16.40 -5.84
C ILE A 89 -7.95 -16.41 -6.21
N TYR A 90 -8.54 -15.23 -6.40
CA TYR A 90 -9.95 -15.14 -6.80
C TYR A 90 -10.23 -15.89 -8.12
N LYS A 91 -9.32 -15.76 -9.09
CA LYS A 91 -9.43 -16.47 -10.39
C LYS A 91 -9.34 -17.99 -10.21
N GLU A 92 -8.35 -18.49 -9.46
CA GLU A 92 -8.16 -19.92 -9.20
C GLU A 92 -9.34 -20.54 -8.42
N MET A 93 -9.90 -19.80 -7.47
CA MET A 93 -11.07 -20.25 -6.72
C MET A 93 -12.39 -20.19 -7.52
N GLY A 94 -12.38 -19.59 -8.71
CA GLY A 94 -13.60 -19.38 -9.51
C GLY A 94 -14.59 -18.43 -8.84
N VAL A 95 -14.14 -17.59 -7.89
CA VAL A 95 -15.00 -16.65 -7.16
C VAL A 95 -15.13 -15.36 -7.96
N ARG A 96 -16.37 -14.95 -8.21
CA ARG A 96 -16.65 -13.69 -8.91
C ARG A 96 -16.33 -12.50 -8.01
N LEU A 97 -15.58 -11.55 -8.56
CA LEU A 97 -15.33 -10.27 -7.90
C LEU A 97 -16.61 -9.42 -7.84
N THR A 98 -16.75 -8.65 -6.78
CA THR A 98 -17.69 -7.51 -6.75
C THR A 98 -16.98 -6.24 -7.21
N LYS A 99 -17.74 -5.19 -7.53
CA LYS A 99 -17.17 -3.88 -7.88
C LYS A 99 -16.27 -3.33 -6.78
N GLU A 100 -16.67 -3.52 -5.52
CA GLU A 100 -15.92 -3.07 -4.35
C GLU A 100 -14.58 -3.82 -4.22
N THR A 101 -14.59 -5.14 -4.43
CA THR A 101 -13.36 -5.94 -4.40
C THR A 101 -12.45 -5.57 -5.56
N ALA A 102 -13.02 -5.38 -6.76
CA ALA A 102 -12.26 -4.94 -7.94
C ALA A 102 -11.62 -3.57 -7.70
N LEU A 103 -12.33 -2.63 -7.07
CA LEU A 103 -11.79 -1.32 -6.70
C LEU A 103 -10.60 -1.44 -5.74
N ALA A 104 -10.73 -2.24 -4.68
CA ALA A 104 -9.65 -2.43 -3.71
C ALA A 104 -8.40 -3.05 -4.36
N LEU A 105 -8.57 -4.07 -5.21
CA LEU A 105 -7.47 -4.71 -5.93
C LEU A 105 -6.82 -3.76 -6.95
N TYR A 106 -7.63 -2.99 -7.67
CA TYR A 106 -7.13 -2.00 -8.63
C TYR A 106 -6.26 -0.94 -7.93
N ILE A 107 -6.73 -0.43 -6.78
CA ILE A 107 -5.97 0.56 -6.00
C ILE A 107 -4.68 -0.04 -5.45
N ALA A 108 -4.71 -1.26 -4.93
CA ALA A 108 -3.49 -1.93 -4.46
C ALA A 108 -2.45 -2.06 -5.57
N ILE A 109 -2.85 -2.46 -6.78
CA ILE A 109 -1.96 -2.54 -7.94
C ILE A 109 -1.48 -1.14 -8.36
N LEU A 110 -2.39 -0.17 -8.47
CA LEU A 110 -2.11 1.20 -8.88
C LEU A 110 -1.06 1.87 -7.97
N THR A 111 -1.24 1.74 -6.66
CA THR A 111 -0.35 2.39 -5.69
C THR A 111 1.02 1.74 -5.64
N ASP A 112 1.08 0.42 -5.67
CA ASP A 112 2.31 -0.34 -5.55
C ASP A 112 3.20 -0.28 -6.81
N THR A 113 2.57 -0.02 -7.97
CA THR A 113 3.26 0.22 -9.23
C THR A 113 3.57 1.69 -9.49
N GLY A 114 3.30 2.59 -8.53
CA GLY A 114 3.45 4.02 -8.72
C GLY A 114 2.68 4.53 -9.94
N SER A 115 1.41 4.16 -10.05
CA SER A 115 0.56 4.45 -11.22
C SER A 115 1.07 3.82 -12.52
N PHE A 116 1.50 2.56 -12.44
CA PHE A 116 2.06 1.79 -13.56
C PHE A 116 3.38 2.35 -14.13
N ASN A 117 4.15 3.03 -13.28
CA ASN A 117 5.40 3.70 -13.69
C ASN A 117 6.66 3.00 -13.17
N TYR A 118 6.56 2.05 -12.23
CA TYR A 118 7.71 1.37 -11.65
C TYR A 118 8.05 0.08 -12.39
N ASP A 119 9.27 -0.43 -12.18
CA ASP A 119 9.84 -1.61 -12.84
C ASP A 119 9.06 -2.91 -12.55
N ASN A 120 8.28 -2.95 -11.48
CA ASN A 120 7.39 -4.05 -11.14
C ASN A 120 6.12 -4.10 -12.01
N THR A 121 5.89 -3.11 -12.88
CA THR A 121 4.77 -3.09 -13.83
C THR A 121 5.07 -4.01 -15.02
N SER A 122 4.19 -4.96 -15.29
CA SER A 122 4.32 -5.93 -16.39
C SER A 122 3.08 -5.91 -17.31
N SER A 123 3.12 -6.67 -18.41
CA SER A 123 1.93 -6.89 -19.25
C SER A 123 0.80 -7.54 -18.45
N VAL A 124 1.13 -8.50 -17.56
CA VAL A 124 0.16 -9.16 -16.69
C VAL A 124 -0.51 -8.15 -15.75
N THR A 125 0.25 -7.21 -15.22
CA THR A 125 -0.27 -6.12 -14.38
C THR A 125 -1.32 -5.31 -15.13
N HIS A 126 -1.06 -4.94 -16.39
CA HIS A 126 -2.00 -4.21 -17.23
C HIS A 126 -3.22 -5.03 -17.64
N GLU A 127 -3.05 -6.32 -17.92
CA GLU A 127 -4.17 -7.23 -18.22
C GLU A 127 -5.13 -7.32 -17.04
N ILE A 128 -4.60 -7.52 -15.82
CA ILE A 128 -5.39 -7.57 -14.60
C ILE A 128 -6.08 -6.22 -14.35
N ALA A 129 -5.35 -5.12 -14.48
CA ALA A 129 -5.93 -3.78 -14.32
C ALA A 129 -7.08 -3.56 -15.32
N GLY A 130 -6.91 -3.98 -16.58
CA GLY A 130 -7.95 -3.91 -17.61
C GLY A 130 -9.18 -4.73 -17.25
N GLU A 131 -9.01 -5.97 -16.76
CA GLU A 131 -10.13 -6.79 -16.29
C GLU A 131 -10.86 -6.14 -15.10
N LEU A 132 -10.11 -5.57 -14.14
CA LEU A 132 -10.69 -4.88 -12.98
C LEU A 132 -11.51 -3.66 -13.39
N LEU A 133 -11.04 -2.88 -14.38
CA LEU A 133 -11.81 -1.75 -14.95
C LEU A 133 -13.13 -2.21 -15.56
N GLY A 134 -13.20 -3.43 -16.09
CA GLY A 134 -14.43 -4.03 -16.62
C GLY A 134 -15.57 -4.15 -15.58
N TYR A 135 -15.28 -4.01 -14.29
CA TYR A 135 -16.29 -3.96 -13.22
C TYR A 135 -16.93 -2.56 -13.06
N GLY A 136 -16.69 -1.64 -14.00
CA GLY A 136 -17.28 -0.30 -14.01
C GLY A 136 -16.57 0.66 -13.06
N LEU A 137 -15.25 0.50 -12.89
CA LEU A 137 -14.41 1.47 -12.18
C LEU A 137 -14.14 2.68 -13.07
N GLU A 138 -14.00 3.83 -12.46
CA GLU A 138 -13.68 5.08 -13.13
C GLU A 138 -12.24 5.52 -12.76
N PRO A 139 -11.24 5.28 -13.63
CA PRO A 139 -9.83 5.55 -13.30
C PRO A 139 -9.56 6.98 -12.85
N ALA A 140 -10.24 7.96 -13.45
CA ALA A 140 -10.09 9.36 -13.07
C ALA A 140 -10.51 9.62 -11.63
N LEU A 141 -11.67 9.06 -11.20
CA LEU A 141 -12.14 9.21 -9.82
C LEU A 141 -11.24 8.47 -8.82
N VAL A 142 -10.67 7.32 -9.24
CA VAL A 142 -9.70 6.60 -8.42
C VAL A 142 -8.44 7.42 -8.24
N SER A 143 -7.88 7.96 -9.32
CA SER A 143 -6.68 8.80 -9.30
C SER A 143 -6.88 10.04 -8.43
N GLU A 144 -7.99 10.76 -8.64
CA GLU A 144 -8.36 11.91 -7.81
C GLU A 144 -8.41 11.54 -6.33
N SER A 145 -9.08 10.42 -6.00
CA SER A 145 -9.25 10.01 -4.61
C SER A 145 -7.94 9.63 -3.91
N VAL A 146 -7.01 9.01 -4.65
CA VAL A 146 -5.74 8.52 -4.11
C VAL A 146 -4.66 9.62 -4.09
N TYR A 147 -4.58 10.45 -5.14
CA TYR A 147 -3.42 11.31 -5.36
C TYR A 147 -3.71 12.82 -5.33
N GLU A 148 -4.94 13.25 -5.61
CA GLU A 148 -5.21 14.66 -5.89
C GLU A 148 -5.92 15.41 -4.75
N ARG A 149 -6.32 14.71 -3.68
CA ARG A 149 -6.95 15.34 -2.50
C ARG A 149 -5.92 15.82 -1.49
N ARG A 150 -5.04 16.73 -1.93
CA ARG A 150 -4.06 17.36 -1.06
C ARG A 150 -4.66 18.59 -0.39
N SER A 151 -4.33 18.79 0.88
CA SER A 151 -4.68 20.03 1.58
C SER A 151 -3.68 21.15 1.23
N ILE A 152 -4.02 22.38 1.53
CA ILE A 152 -3.10 23.53 1.33
C ILE A 152 -1.84 23.39 2.19
N GLU A 153 -1.98 22.81 3.38
CA GLU A 153 -0.87 22.49 4.28
C GLU A 153 0.11 21.51 3.62
N ASP A 154 -0.40 20.47 2.95
CA ASP A 154 0.41 19.48 2.24
C ASP A 154 1.14 20.11 1.05
N ILE A 155 0.49 21.02 0.31
CA ILE A 155 1.11 21.76 -0.80
C ILE A 155 2.18 22.71 -0.29
N ASN A 156 1.93 23.41 0.82
CA ASN A 156 2.92 24.29 1.45
C ASN A 156 4.14 23.48 1.94
N LEU A 157 3.93 22.32 2.56
CA LEU A 157 5.00 21.42 2.95
C LEU A 157 5.82 20.99 1.73
N LEU A 158 5.16 20.55 0.67
CA LEU A 158 5.82 20.16 -0.59
C LEU A 158 6.73 21.29 -1.10
N GLY A 159 6.26 22.54 -1.13
CA GLY A 159 7.06 23.70 -1.54
C GLY A 159 8.32 23.88 -0.70
N LEU A 160 8.20 23.77 0.63
CA LEU A 160 9.35 23.87 1.53
C LEU A 160 10.35 22.73 1.31
N VAL A 161 9.88 21.50 1.20
CA VAL A 161 10.72 20.32 1.01
C VAL A 161 11.44 20.36 -0.34
N LEU A 162 10.75 20.73 -1.42
CA LEU A 162 11.35 20.85 -2.76
C LEU A 162 12.49 21.90 -2.78
N SER A 163 12.41 22.96 -1.97
CA SER A 163 13.49 23.94 -1.87
C SER A 163 14.79 23.39 -1.26
N THR A 164 14.73 22.23 -0.60
CA THR A 164 15.90 21.57 0.01
C THR A 164 16.60 20.60 -0.93
N ILE A 165 16.05 20.32 -2.12
CA ILE A 165 16.65 19.36 -3.05
C ILE A 165 18.11 19.72 -3.34
N ARG A 166 18.97 18.75 -3.20
CA ARG A 166 20.38 18.82 -3.57
C ARG A 166 20.74 17.56 -4.35
N VAL A 167 21.58 17.73 -5.35
CA VAL A 167 22.10 16.66 -6.18
C VAL A 167 23.62 16.65 -6.07
N ASN A 168 24.23 15.46 -5.97
CA ASN A 168 25.68 15.34 -5.95
C ASN A 168 26.29 15.76 -7.30
N LYS A 169 27.61 15.95 -7.34
CA LYS A 169 28.31 16.43 -8.55
C LYS A 169 28.16 15.50 -9.74
N GLU A 170 28.04 14.21 -9.48
CA GLU A 170 27.92 13.15 -10.48
C GLU A 170 26.49 12.99 -11.01
N GLY A 171 25.49 13.65 -10.41
CA GLY A 171 24.09 13.54 -10.80
C GLY A 171 23.44 12.17 -10.45
N THR A 172 24.07 11.41 -9.56
CA THR A 172 23.62 10.03 -9.25
C THR A 172 22.88 9.89 -7.93
N VAL A 173 22.93 10.91 -7.08
CA VAL A 173 22.26 10.93 -5.78
C VAL A 173 21.57 12.27 -5.59
N ALA A 174 20.25 12.21 -5.43
CA ALA A 174 19.45 13.34 -5.00
C ALA A 174 18.95 13.11 -3.56
N HIS A 175 18.93 14.17 -2.74
CA HIS A 175 18.33 14.13 -1.41
C HIS A 175 17.45 15.34 -1.19
N LEU A 176 16.48 15.19 -0.31
CA LEU A 176 15.61 16.24 0.18
C LEU A 176 15.36 16.01 1.68
N GLU A 177 14.93 17.04 2.37
CA GLU A 177 14.75 17.01 3.81
C GLU A 177 13.30 17.38 4.18
N VAL A 178 12.71 16.59 5.08
CA VAL A 178 11.47 16.94 5.78
C VAL A 178 11.83 17.15 7.24
N THR A 179 11.78 18.38 7.71
CA THR A 179 12.12 18.72 9.09
C THR A 179 10.88 18.94 9.93
N LYS A 180 11.03 18.79 11.25
CA LYS A 180 9.94 19.10 12.18
C LYS A 180 9.50 20.57 12.07
N ASP A 181 10.43 21.49 11.88
CA ASP A 181 10.14 22.93 11.69
C ASP A 181 9.24 23.17 10.46
N MET A 182 9.44 22.44 9.37
CA MET A 182 8.57 22.52 8.18
C MET A 182 7.16 22.03 8.49
N LEU A 183 7.04 20.92 9.23
CA LEU A 183 5.74 20.38 9.65
C LEU A 183 5.02 21.37 10.60
N ASP A 184 5.73 21.88 11.59
CA ASP A 184 5.18 22.85 12.55
C ASP A 184 4.73 24.17 11.86
N LYS A 185 5.48 24.63 10.85
CA LYS A 185 5.15 25.85 10.07
C LYS A 185 3.93 25.67 9.16
N THR A 186 3.78 24.49 8.58
CA THR A 186 2.73 24.25 7.60
C THR A 186 1.47 23.66 8.21
N GLY A 187 1.60 23.01 9.37
CA GLY A 187 0.52 22.23 9.98
C GLY A 187 0.24 20.92 9.25
N ALA A 188 1.12 20.52 8.31
CA ALA A 188 0.97 19.29 7.54
C ALA A 188 1.27 18.04 8.39
N ASP A 189 0.59 16.94 8.08
CA ASP A 189 0.85 15.65 8.68
C ASP A 189 1.98 14.93 7.91
N ILE A 190 3.00 14.43 8.63
CA ILE A 190 4.09 13.65 8.04
C ILE A 190 3.58 12.43 7.26
N ALA A 191 2.48 11.81 7.69
CA ALA A 191 1.87 10.68 6.99
C ALA A 191 1.41 11.03 5.57
N LYS A 192 1.24 12.32 5.25
CA LYS A 192 0.86 12.81 3.92
C LYS A 192 2.06 13.23 3.07
N SER A 193 3.28 13.05 3.56
CA SER A 193 4.50 13.31 2.79
C SER A 193 4.80 12.22 1.74
N GLU A 194 3.98 11.19 1.66
CA GLU A 194 4.08 10.15 0.62
C GLU A 194 4.11 10.78 -0.78
N GLY A 195 4.99 10.26 -1.62
CA GLY A 195 5.18 10.74 -2.99
C GLY A 195 6.13 11.94 -3.12
N ILE A 196 6.50 12.64 -2.05
CA ILE A 196 7.50 13.75 -2.13
C ILE A 196 8.85 13.22 -2.67
N ILE A 197 9.24 12.01 -2.27
CA ILE A 197 10.48 11.38 -2.73
C ILE A 197 10.51 11.18 -4.26
N ASN A 198 9.37 11.07 -4.92
CA ASN A 198 9.30 10.89 -6.36
C ASN A 198 9.83 12.11 -7.12
N PHE A 199 9.76 13.31 -6.53
CA PHE A 199 10.37 14.50 -7.12
C PHE A 199 11.90 14.41 -7.13
N ALA A 200 12.53 13.85 -6.09
CA ALA A 200 13.97 13.61 -6.09
C ALA A 200 14.36 12.50 -7.09
N ARG A 201 13.50 11.47 -7.26
CA ARG A 201 13.72 10.37 -8.22
C ARG A 201 13.58 10.82 -9.68
N SER A 202 12.92 11.93 -9.94
CA SER A 202 12.69 12.45 -11.30
C SER A 202 13.86 13.26 -11.86
N ILE A 203 14.90 13.52 -11.06
CA ILE A 203 16.12 14.25 -11.43
C ILE A 203 17.21 13.25 -11.82
#